data_e289c30a7dc6581fc383c6b8b288479b
#
_entry.id   e289c30a7dc6581fc383c6b8b288479b
#
_cell.length_a   1.000
_cell.length_b   1.000
_cell.length_c   1.000
_cell.angle_alpha   90.00
_cell.angle_beta   90.00
_cell.angle_gamma   90.00
#
_symmetry.space_group_name_H-M   'P 1'
#
loop_
_entity.id
_entity.type
_entity.pdbx_description
1 polymer ?
#
loop_
_entity_poly.entity_id
_entity_poly.type
_entity_poly.pdbx_seq_one_letter_code
_entity_poly.pdbx_strand_id
1 'polypeptide(L)'
;MDKNNIIGAVLIAAVFIGYSVYSQPSAEEKAAAARQDSIENVARKNAENAAKLAAQQKVAQAQAAAEADTTALFHSALKGKATNVVLKNKSVELTLNTKGGVVSKAVIKNFTDYKGNQNVTLFDSNSQSLNFALAAKNVNINTSDLYFTPSNQTDSTVTMTATAGNGKELVINYVLGSNYMLHAQLQTVGMAGDFAPSVSQMDVQWKEMCRQQERGFTFENRYASLTYHKVDGGTDYLSEAKSITDENIEKKIDWVAFKNQFFSAVMIAKNNFAENSLMTSVPQEKGSGNLKQYEAKMKTFFDPSGKTPSEFDFYFGPNDFRLLKRVEAESTFGKDLEMQRLVYLGWPLFRIINRWFTIYVFDFLTGLNINMGIVLILITMLLKFITYPMVKKSYMSSAKMRVLKPKLEEATKHLNKPEDQMQKQQAMMMEYSKYGVSPMAGCLPMLIQMPIWIAMFNFVPNAIQLRGESFLWINDLSTYDPIIEWNTNLWLIGDHLSLTCILFCVANILYSWMTMRQQRDQMVGQQAEQMKMMQWMMFLMPVMFFFMFNDYSAGLNFYYFISLFFSAAIMWILRKTTNDEKLLAILEAKYKENKDNPKKMSGLAARLQAMQEQQMELQRKREELERKRKGL
;
A
#
# COMPACT_ATOMS: atom_id res chain seq x y z
N MET A 1 42.39 -6.60 -4.41
CA MET A 1 41.71 -5.41 -3.83
C MET A 1 42.79 -4.64 -3.07
N ASP A 2 43.04 -3.38 -3.46
CA ASP A 2 43.98 -2.55 -2.75
C ASP A 2 43.52 -2.29 -1.31
N LYS A 3 44.41 -2.47 -0.33
CA LYS A 3 44.16 -2.20 1.10
C LYS A 3 43.53 -0.81 1.33
N ASN A 4 43.90 0.18 0.53
CA ASN A 4 43.37 1.53 0.61
C ASN A 4 41.89 1.67 0.26
N ASN A 5 41.35 0.81 -0.64
CA ASN A 5 39.95 0.82 -1.00
C ASN A 5 39.07 0.15 0.08
N ILE A 6 39.60 -0.85 0.79
CA ILE A 6 38.94 -1.46 1.95
C ILE A 6 38.88 -0.46 3.09
N ILE A 7 40.01 0.23 3.35
CA ILE A 7 40.09 1.27 4.38
C ILE A 7 39.12 2.43 4.06
N GLY A 8 39.05 2.86 2.80
CA GLY A 8 38.11 3.92 2.37
C GLY A 8 36.62 3.52 2.57
N ALA A 9 36.26 2.27 2.26
CA ALA A 9 34.91 1.78 2.48
C ALA A 9 34.56 1.62 3.95
N VAL A 10 35.51 1.10 4.75
CA VAL A 10 35.36 1.01 6.21
C VAL A 10 35.26 2.40 6.83
N LEU A 11 36.04 3.36 6.36
CA LEU A 11 35.96 4.77 6.81
C LEU A 11 34.61 5.40 6.43
N ILE A 12 34.09 5.19 5.23
CA ILE A 12 32.77 5.71 4.83
C ILE A 12 31.68 5.04 5.63
N ALA A 13 31.73 3.73 5.83
CA ALA A 13 30.80 3.02 6.69
C ALA A 13 30.93 3.48 8.16
N ALA A 14 32.15 3.68 8.65
CA ALA A 14 32.40 4.21 9.99
C ALA A 14 31.93 5.68 10.14
N VAL A 15 32.07 6.51 9.10
CA VAL A 15 31.53 7.88 9.09
C VAL A 15 30.01 7.88 9.05
N PHE A 16 29.39 6.99 8.27
CA PHE A 16 27.92 6.83 8.27
C PHE A 16 27.39 6.28 9.58
N ILE A 17 28.06 5.27 10.13
CA ILE A 17 27.74 4.73 11.47
C ILE A 17 28.04 5.77 12.54
N GLY A 18 29.18 6.45 12.46
CA GLY A 18 29.56 7.50 13.37
C GLY A 18 28.63 8.71 13.30
N TYR A 19 28.22 9.14 12.11
CA TYR A 19 27.20 10.18 11.92
C TYR A 19 25.83 9.73 12.39
N SER A 20 25.45 8.48 12.09
CA SER A 20 24.19 7.88 12.58
C SER A 20 24.17 7.75 14.11
N VAL A 21 25.31 7.44 14.73
CA VAL A 21 25.46 7.39 16.19
C VAL A 21 25.56 8.78 16.80
N TYR A 22 26.26 9.71 16.13
CA TYR A 22 26.41 11.11 16.59
C TYR A 22 25.12 11.91 16.41
N SER A 23 24.37 11.69 15.35
CA SER A 23 23.07 12.32 15.12
C SER A 23 21.91 11.65 15.87
N GLN A 24 22.16 10.52 16.54
CA GLN A 24 21.19 9.99 17.49
C GLN A 24 21.18 10.87 18.73
N PRO A 25 19.99 11.31 19.18
CA PRO A 25 19.88 11.97 20.48
C PRO A 25 20.54 11.08 21.55
N SER A 26 21.25 11.70 22.47
CA SER A 26 21.98 11.01 23.54
C SER A 26 21.05 10.04 24.30
N ALA A 27 21.62 9.03 24.96
CA ALA A 27 20.84 8.09 25.74
C ALA A 27 19.98 8.82 26.80
N GLU A 28 20.46 9.96 27.32
CA GLU A 28 19.72 10.84 28.22
C GLU A 28 18.60 11.58 27.50
N GLU A 29 18.81 12.12 26.31
CA GLU A 29 17.78 12.77 25.51
C GLU A 29 16.71 11.78 25.03
N LYS A 30 17.10 10.56 24.63
CA LYS A 30 16.14 9.46 24.33
C LYS A 30 15.35 9.05 25.56
N ALA A 31 16.00 8.95 26.73
CA ALA A 31 15.34 8.62 27.98
C ALA A 31 14.46 9.79 28.47
N ALA A 32 14.86 11.04 28.24
CA ALA A 32 14.07 12.22 28.54
C ALA A 32 12.86 12.34 27.60
N ALA A 33 13.06 12.17 26.29
CA ALA A 33 11.98 12.13 25.31
C ALA A 33 11.00 10.97 25.55
N ALA A 34 11.51 9.76 25.82
CA ALA A 34 10.68 8.62 26.17
C ALA A 34 9.93 8.80 27.50
N ARG A 35 10.52 9.49 28.48
CA ARG A 35 9.83 9.86 29.72
C ARG A 35 8.78 10.93 29.46
N GLN A 36 9.07 11.92 28.62
CA GLN A 36 8.15 12.98 28.26
C GLN A 36 6.95 12.42 27.46
N ASP A 37 7.23 11.58 26.45
CA ASP A 37 6.21 10.83 25.70
C ASP A 37 5.39 9.90 26.61
N SER A 38 6.05 9.24 27.58
CA SER A 38 5.36 8.39 28.55
C SER A 38 4.48 9.21 29.50
N ILE A 39 4.96 10.35 29.99
CA ILE A 39 4.19 11.26 30.85
C ILE A 39 3.01 11.86 30.07
N GLU A 40 3.25 12.29 28.84
CA GLU A 40 2.23 12.85 27.96
C GLU A 40 1.17 11.80 27.54
N ASN A 41 1.61 10.57 27.26
CA ASN A 41 0.72 9.44 27.00
C ASN A 41 -0.08 9.01 28.24
N VAL A 42 0.55 9.01 29.43
CA VAL A 42 -0.15 8.74 30.70
C VAL A 42 -1.11 9.86 31.05
N ALA A 43 -0.69 11.13 30.87
CA ALA A 43 -1.56 12.29 31.10
C ALA A 43 -2.76 12.27 30.13
N ARG A 44 -2.51 11.91 28.86
CA ARG A 44 -3.56 11.79 27.85
C ARG A 44 -4.48 10.61 28.12
N LYS A 45 -3.95 9.42 28.46
CA LYS A 45 -4.76 8.27 28.89
C LYS A 45 -5.59 8.59 30.13
N ASN A 46 -5.04 9.33 31.09
CA ASN A 46 -5.78 9.77 32.27
C ASN A 46 -6.84 10.82 31.92
N ALA A 47 -6.55 11.77 31.03
CA ALA A 47 -7.52 12.73 30.53
C ALA A 47 -8.63 12.05 29.70
N GLU A 48 -8.28 11.09 28.83
CA GLU A 48 -9.25 10.26 28.11
C GLU A 48 -10.10 9.40 29.04
N ASN A 49 -9.49 8.79 30.05
CA ASN A 49 -10.21 8.00 31.03
C ASN A 49 -11.12 8.88 31.91
N ALA A 50 -10.65 10.06 32.32
CA ALA A 50 -11.46 11.04 33.02
C ALA A 50 -12.61 11.57 32.16
N ALA A 51 -12.35 11.86 30.87
CA ALA A 51 -13.37 12.26 29.92
C ALA A 51 -14.38 11.13 29.66
N LYS A 52 -13.91 9.86 29.55
CA LYS A 52 -14.76 8.68 29.41
C LYS A 52 -15.62 8.48 30.68
N LEU A 53 -15.02 8.62 31.88
CA LEU A 53 -15.74 8.51 33.13
C LEU A 53 -16.80 9.63 33.27
N ALA A 54 -16.43 10.87 32.94
CA ALA A 54 -17.35 12.00 32.97
C ALA A 54 -18.47 11.85 31.90
N ALA A 55 -18.14 11.35 30.72
CA ALA A 55 -19.13 11.02 29.68
C ALA A 55 -20.05 9.88 30.14
N GLN A 56 -19.49 8.81 30.72
CA GLN A 56 -20.27 7.70 31.29
C GLN A 56 -21.17 8.16 32.44
N GLN A 57 -20.69 9.03 33.33
CA GLN A 57 -21.49 9.60 34.40
C GLN A 57 -22.63 10.48 33.88
N LYS A 58 -22.34 11.33 32.85
CA LYS A 58 -23.39 12.12 32.19
C LYS A 58 -24.42 11.24 31.48
N VAL A 59 -23.96 10.19 30.78
CA VAL A 59 -24.86 9.21 30.14
C VAL A 59 -25.67 8.46 31.18
N ALA A 60 -25.05 7.99 32.26
CA ALA A 60 -25.75 7.31 33.36
C ALA A 60 -26.76 8.23 34.08
N GLN A 61 -26.42 9.51 34.29
CA GLN A 61 -27.35 10.50 34.86
C GLN A 61 -28.50 10.81 33.88
N ALA A 62 -28.23 10.95 32.60
CA ALA A 62 -29.25 11.15 31.56
C ALA A 62 -30.15 9.92 31.41
N GLN A 63 -29.58 8.72 31.48
CA GLN A 63 -30.32 7.45 31.47
C GLN A 63 -31.19 7.33 32.74
N ALA A 64 -30.64 7.60 33.91
CA ALA A 64 -31.41 7.57 35.17
C ALA A 64 -32.54 8.61 35.16
N ALA A 65 -32.32 9.81 34.61
CA ALA A 65 -33.37 10.82 34.44
C ALA A 65 -34.45 10.38 33.44
N ALA A 66 -34.06 9.79 32.30
CA ALA A 66 -34.98 9.25 31.32
C ALA A 66 -35.72 7.99 31.83
N GLU A 67 -35.09 7.18 32.67
CA GLU A 67 -35.71 6.03 33.34
C GLU A 67 -36.72 6.46 34.41
N ALA A 68 -36.58 7.65 35.00
CA ALA A 68 -37.51 8.21 35.99
C ALA A 68 -38.73 8.86 35.32
N ASP A 69 -38.60 9.36 34.10
CA ASP A 69 -39.69 9.98 33.34
C ASP A 69 -40.46 8.94 32.50
N THR A 70 -41.53 8.43 33.06
CA THR A 70 -42.40 7.46 32.36
C THR A 70 -43.11 8.01 31.12
N THR A 71 -43.05 9.31 30.91
CA THR A 71 -43.60 9.99 29.71
C THR A 71 -42.54 10.21 28.63
N ALA A 72 -41.26 9.93 28.93
CA ALA A 72 -40.15 10.09 27.97
C ALA A 72 -40.33 9.18 26.76
N LEU A 73 -40.00 9.72 25.60
CA LEU A 73 -40.01 8.98 24.35
C LEU A 73 -39.06 7.77 24.45
N PHE A 74 -39.51 6.58 24.05
CA PHE A 74 -38.79 5.30 24.20
C PHE A 74 -38.57 4.81 25.64
N HIS A 75 -39.28 5.31 26.65
CA HIS A 75 -39.11 4.85 28.04
C HIS A 75 -39.14 3.32 28.17
N SER A 76 -40.06 2.64 27.47
CA SER A 76 -40.17 1.18 27.48
C SER A 76 -38.98 0.50 26.79
N ALA A 77 -38.39 1.12 25.78
CA ALA A 77 -37.26 0.60 25.05
C ALA A 77 -35.90 0.87 25.71
N LEU A 78 -35.84 1.73 26.75
CA LEU A 78 -34.62 1.93 27.55
C LEU A 78 -34.36 0.74 28.50
N LYS A 79 -35.37 -0.08 28.77
CA LYS A 79 -35.32 -1.23 29.68
C LYS A 79 -35.45 -2.52 28.90
N GLY A 80 -34.51 -3.44 29.06
CA GLY A 80 -34.56 -4.71 28.38
C GLY A 80 -33.35 -5.60 28.67
N LYS A 81 -33.35 -6.79 28.09
CA LYS A 81 -32.21 -7.71 28.13
C LYS A 81 -31.62 -7.80 26.75
N ALA A 82 -30.33 -7.56 26.65
CA ALA A 82 -29.60 -7.74 25.39
C ALA A 82 -29.60 -9.22 24.98
N THR A 83 -30.06 -9.49 23.79
CA THR A 83 -30.01 -10.81 23.15
C THR A 83 -29.39 -10.69 21.76
N ASN A 84 -28.96 -11.82 21.21
CA ASN A 84 -28.33 -11.86 19.91
C ASN A 84 -29.24 -12.53 18.89
N VAL A 85 -29.29 -11.96 17.69
CA VAL A 85 -29.93 -12.53 16.51
C VAL A 85 -28.84 -12.80 15.48
N VAL A 86 -28.85 -13.98 14.87
CA VAL A 86 -27.83 -14.38 13.89
C VAL A 86 -28.43 -14.44 12.51
N LEU A 87 -27.81 -13.71 11.58
CA LEU A 87 -28.02 -13.85 10.14
C LEU A 87 -26.80 -14.54 9.53
N LYS A 88 -27.02 -15.48 8.63
CA LYS A 88 -25.94 -16.29 8.06
C LYS A 88 -26.22 -16.73 6.64
N ASN A 89 -25.17 -16.81 5.86
CA ASN A 89 -25.16 -17.46 4.56
C ASN A 89 -23.89 -18.34 4.43
N LYS A 90 -23.55 -18.75 3.20
CA LYS A 90 -22.34 -19.58 2.94
C LYS A 90 -21.02 -18.83 3.20
N SER A 91 -21.02 -17.49 3.11
CA SER A 91 -19.83 -16.63 3.09
C SER A 91 -19.60 -15.88 4.39
N VAL A 92 -20.68 -15.50 5.09
CA VAL A 92 -20.61 -14.65 6.27
C VAL A 92 -21.64 -15.06 7.32
N GLU A 93 -21.30 -14.77 8.59
CA GLU A 93 -22.20 -14.88 9.72
C GLU A 93 -22.16 -13.59 10.53
N LEU A 94 -23.31 -12.94 10.66
CA LEU A 94 -23.48 -11.66 11.33
C LEU A 94 -24.34 -11.85 12.58
N THR A 95 -23.84 -11.36 13.72
CA THR A 95 -24.62 -11.32 14.95
C THR A 95 -25.11 -9.90 15.18
N LEU A 96 -26.40 -9.71 15.24
CA LEU A 96 -27.03 -8.45 15.63
C LEU A 96 -27.37 -8.49 17.11
N ASN A 97 -27.11 -7.40 17.82
CA ASN A 97 -27.47 -7.27 19.23
C ASN A 97 -28.78 -6.49 19.34
N THR A 98 -29.72 -6.98 20.14
CA THR A 98 -30.99 -6.26 20.39
C THR A 98 -30.77 -4.95 21.14
N LYS A 99 -29.71 -4.80 21.92
CA LYS A 99 -29.29 -3.49 22.43
C LYS A 99 -28.56 -2.74 21.29
N GLY A 100 -29.11 -1.64 20.86
CA GLY A 100 -28.64 -0.84 19.72
C GLY A 100 -29.25 -1.23 18.39
N GLY A 101 -29.74 -2.47 18.26
CA GLY A 101 -30.35 -2.99 17.01
C GLY A 101 -29.37 -3.15 15.85
N VAL A 102 -28.05 -3.22 16.10
CA VAL A 102 -26.99 -3.19 15.07
C VAL A 102 -26.15 -4.46 15.05
N VAL A 103 -25.39 -4.65 13.97
CA VAL A 103 -24.43 -5.74 13.86
C VAL A 103 -23.35 -5.56 14.92
N SER A 104 -23.20 -6.53 15.81
CA SER A 104 -22.22 -6.54 16.91
C SER A 104 -21.06 -7.48 16.67
N LYS A 105 -21.17 -8.43 15.73
CA LYS A 105 -20.09 -9.36 15.37
C LYS A 105 -20.22 -9.72 13.88
N ALA A 106 -19.09 -9.76 13.21
CA ALA A 106 -18.98 -10.20 11.81
C ALA A 106 -17.91 -11.29 11.68
N VAL A 107 -18.30 -12.45 11.16
CA VAL A 107 -17.44 -13.62 10.94
C VAL A 107 -17.44 -13.98 9.46
N ILE A 108 -16.26 -13.94 8.85
CA ILE A 108 -16.07 -14.32 7.45
C ILE A 108 -15.71 -15.80 7.41
N LYS A 109 -16.50 -16.57 6.68
CA LYS A 109 -16.33 -18.03 6.56
C LYS A 109 -15.30 -18.37 5.48
N ASN A 110 -14.75 -19.57 5.58
CA ASN A 110 -13.79 -20.13 4.61
C ASN A 110 -12.42 -19.45 4.58
N PHE A 111 -12.06 -18.68 5.61
CA PHE A 111 -10.74 -18.12 5.80
C PHE A 111 -10.26 -18.45 7.22
N THR A 112 -9.01 -18.86 7.34
CA THR A 112 -8.38 -19.15 8.65
C THR A 112 -7.62 -17.92 9.12
N ASP A 113 -7.70 -17.53 10.39
CA ASP A 113 -6.88 -16.46 10.94
C ASP A 113 -5.44 -16.95 11.22
N TYR A 114 -4.52 -16.03 11.56
CA TYR A 114 -3.12 -16.39 11.83
C TYR A 114 -2.91 -17.25 13.08
N LYS A 115 -3.93 -17.38 13.95
CA LYS A 115 -3.92 -18.25 15.13
C LYS A 115 -4.39 -19.67 14.83
N GLY A 116 -4.81 -19.93 13.59
CA GLY A 116 -5.33 -21.22 13.15
C GLY A 116 -6.83 -21.41 13.45
N ASN A 117 -7.55 -20.38 13.89
CA ASN A 117 -8.98 -20.47 14.06
C ASN A 117 -9.66 -20.54 12.69
N GLN A 118 -10.58 -21.50 12.53
CA GLN A 118 -11.46 -21.51 11.36
C GLN A 118 -12.37 -20.27 11.40
N ASN A 119 -12.46 -19.58 10.28
CA ASN A 119 -13.19 -18.34 10.07
C ASN A 119 -12.51 -17.11 10.71
N VAL A 120 -12.51 -16.02 9.94
CA VAL A 120 -11.97 -14.73 10.35
C VAL A 120 -13.05 -13.91 11.04
N THR A 121 -12.79 -13.48 12.27
CA THR A 121 -13.67 -12.54 12.98
C THR A 121 -13.16 -11.11 12.77
N LEU A 122 -13.91 -10.27 12.03
CA LEU A 122 -13.53 -8.87 11.80
C LEU A 122 -13.62 -8.08 13.12
N PHE A 123 -14.75 -8.16 13.79
CA PHE A 123 -15.00 -7.50 15.05
C PHE A 123 -16.03 -8.28 15.89
N ASP A 124 -16.14 -7.95 17.17
CA ASP A 124 -17.16 -8.42 18.09
C ASP A 124 -17.75 -7.27 18.91
N SER A 125 -18.69 -7.58 19.82
CA SER A 125 -19.40 -6.60 20.64
C SER A 125 -18.50 -5.72 21.54
N ASN A 126 -17.25 -6.13 21.80
CA ASN A 126 -16.30 -5.36 22.60
C ASN A 126 -15.39 -4.48 21.74
N SER A 127 -15.32 -4.77 20.44
CA SER A 127 -14.39 -4.12 19.52
C SER A 127 -15.08 -3.23 18.49
N GLN A 128 -16.42 -3.19 18.45
CA GLN A 128 -17.19 -2.38 17.49
C GLN A 128 -18.37 -1.70 18.19
N SER A 129 -18.71 -0.49 17.74
CA SER A 129 -19.96 0.19 18.11
C SER A 129 -20.47 1.02 16.92
N LEU A 130 -21.77 0.94 16.68
CA LEU A 130 -22.48 1.76 15.71
C LEU A 130 -23.68 2.40 16.41
N ASN A 131 -23.82 3.71 16.29
CA ASN A 131 -24.92 4.48 16.86
C ASN A 131 -25.51 5.41 15.81
N PHE A 132 -26.85 5.41 15.70
CA PHE A 132 -27.61 6.41 14.98
C PHE A 132 -28.24 7.35 16.01
N ALA A 133 -27.93 8.65 15.91
CA ALA A 133 -28.48 9.64 16.83
C ALA A 133 -29.48 10.54 16.10
N LEU A 134 -30.70 10.59 16.62
CA LEU A 134 -31.83 11.31 16.07
C LEU A 134 -32.17 12.49 16.99
N ALA A 135 -32.18 13.72 16.45
CA ALA A 135 -32.51 14.94 17.21
C ALA A 135 -34.04 15.15 17.24
N ALA A 136 -34.73 14.57 18.24
CA ALA A 136 -36.12 14.85 18.51
C ALA A 136 -36.28 16.20 19.26
N LYS A 137 -37.52 16.76 19.31
CA LYS A 137 -37.79 18.09 19.88
C LYS A 137 -37.27 18.27 21.29
N ASN A 138 -37.42 17.28 22.14
CA ASN A 138 -37.14 17.38 23.58
C ASN A 138 -36.00 16.46 24.05
N VAL A 139 -35.52 15.55 23.16
CA VAL A 139 -34.53 14.55 23.55
C VAL A 139 -33.72 14.11 22.30
N ASN A 140 -32.44 13.83 22.50
CA ASN A 140 -31.65 13.12 21.50
C ASN A 140 -31.80 11.62 21.72
N ILE A 141 -32.26 10.92 20.70
CA ILE A 141 -32.46 9.48 20.70
C ILE A 141 -31.20 8.82 20.14
N ASN A 142 -30.47 8.08 20.98
CA ASN A 142 -29.37 7.24 20.53
C ASN A 142 -29.85 5.80 20.41
N THR A 143 -29.68 5.19 19.26
CA THR A 143 -30.06 3.78 19.06
C THR A 143 -29.29 2.84 19.98
N SER A 144 -28.02 3.18 20.30
CA SER A 144 -27.17 2.41 21.23
C SER A 144 -27.76 2.23 22.63
N ASP A 145 -28.68 3.12 23.04
CA ASP A 145 -29.31 3.09 24.37
C ASP A 145 -30.60 2.26 24.38
N LEU A 146 -31.17 1.98 23.20
CA LEU A 146 -32.46 1.32 23.04
C LEU A 146 -32.33 -0.20 22.94
N TYR A 147 -33.33 -0.89 23.48
CA TYR A 147 -33.52 -2.33 23.25
C TYR A 147 -34.59 -2.55 22.19
N PHE A 148 -34.20 -3.28 21.17
CA PHE A 148 -35.06 -3.63 20.04
C PHE A 148 -35.65 -5.02 20.23
N THR A 149 -36.87 -5.20 19.80
CA THR A 149 -37.54 -6.50 19.73
C THR A 149 -37.38 -7.06 18.32
N PRO A 150 -36.77 -8.25 18.14
CA PRO A 150 -36.65 -8.87 16.83
C PRO A 150 -37.98 -9.51 16.41
N SER A 151 -38.31 -9.38 15.13
CA SER A 151 -39.45 -10.04 14.48
C SER A 151 -39.08 -10.44 13.04
N ASN A 152 -39.91 -11.25 12.40
CA ASN A 152 -39.73 -11.75 11.02
C ASN A 152 -38.32 -12.33 10.79
N GLN A 153 -37.79 -13.04 11.79
CA GLN A 153 -36.44 -13.58 11.74
C GLN A 153 -36.37 -14.83 10.86
N THR A 154 -35.42 -14.79 9.92
CA THR A 154 -34.99 -15.94 9.12
C THR A 154 -33.45 -16.03 9.17
N ASP A 155 -32.84 -16.93 8.43
CA ASP A 155 -31.38 -16.98 8.29
C ASP A 155 -30.79 -15.71 7.59
N SER A 156 -31.62 -15.00 6.81
CA SER A 156 -31.18 -13.83 6.01
C SER A 156 -31.91 -12.53 6.31
N THR A 157 -32.99 -12.55 7.08
CA THR A 157 -33.79 -11.34 7.36
C THR A 157 -34.11 -11.22 8.83
N VAL A 158 -34.23 -9.97 9.31
CA VAL A 158 -34.78 -9.64 10.61
C VAL A 158 -35.28 -8.19 10.63
N THR A 159 -36.39 -7.97 11.32
CA THR A 159 -36.89 -6.63 11.65
C THR A 159 -36.61 -6.36 13.13
N MET A 160 -35.92 -5.29 13.44
CA MET A 160 -35.62 -4.80 14.78
C MET A 160 -36.52 -3.61 15.08
N THR A 161 -37.38 -3.69 16.11
CA THR A 161 -38.34 -2.64 16.46
C THR A 161 -38.10 -2.14 17.87
N ALA A 162 -37.88 -0.83 18.05
CA ALA A 162 -37.90 -0.16 19.35
C ALA A 162 -39.19 0.66 19.47
N THR A 163 -40.02 0.37 20.50
CA THR A 163 -41.31 1.01 20.70
C THR A 163 -41.19 2.24 21.58
N ALA A 164 -41.68 3.38 21.05
CA ALA A 164 -41.72 4.65 21.81
C ALA A 164 -43.06 4.89 22.52
N GLY A 165 -43.98 3.93 22.47
CA GLY A 165 -45.33 4.05 23.03
C GLY A 165 -46.35 4.66 22.03
N ASN A 166 -47.61 4.44 22.27
CA ASN A 166 -48.73 5.01 21.48
C ASN A 166 -48.66 4.75 19.97
N GLY A 167 -48.20 3.57 19.55
CA GLY A 167 -48.02 3.24 18.15
C GLY A 167 -46.86 3.91 17.44
N LYS A 168 -45.94 4.50 18.21
CA LYS A 168 -44.69 5.12 17.71
C LYS A 168 -43.56 4.12 17.80
N GLU A 169 -42.81 3.97 16.72
CA GLU A 169 -41.76 2.98 16.62
C GLU A 169 -40.55 3.50 15.82
N LEU A 170 -39.36 3.01 16.16
CA LEU A 170 -38.16 3.07 15.36
C LEU A 170 -37.88 1.65 14.86
N VAL A 171 -37.85 1.46 13.55
CA VAL A 171 -37.72 0.16 12.91
C VAL A 171 -36.46 0.10 12.08
N ILE A 172 -35.69 -0.99 12.21
CA ILE A 172 -34.55 -1.30 11.35
C ILE A 172 -34.79 -2.67 10.71
N ASN A 173 -34.93 -2.69 9.38
CA ASN A 173 -35.07 -3.92 8.62
C ASN A 173 -33.70 -4.32 8.06
N TYR A 174 -33.30 -5.56 8.26
CA TYR A 174 -32.06 -6.11 7.76
C TYR A 174 -32.35 -7.25 6.76
N VAL A 175 -31.61 -7.24 5.62
CA VAL A 175 -31.64 -8.30 4.62
C VAL A 175 -30.21 -8.65 4.23
N LEU A 176 -29.77 -9.86 4.59
CA LEU A 176 -28.47 -10.40 4.22
C LEU A 176 -28.57 -11.02 2.81
N GLY A 177 -27.78 -10.53 1.88
CA GLY A 177 -27.67 -11.10 0.53
C GLY A 177 -27.04 -12.50 0.51
N SER A 178 -26.96 -13.09 -0.66
CA SER A 178 -26.25 -14.37 -0.87
C SER A 178 -24.71 -14.22 -0.84
N ASN A 179 -24.22 -13.00 -0.85
CA ASN A 179 -22.81 -12.59 -0.83
C ASN A 179 -22.41 -12.02 0.54
N TYR A 180 -21.51 -11.04 0.57
CA TYR A 180 -21.01 -10.37 1.77
C TYR A 180 -21.77 -9.07 2.11
N MET A 181 -22.89 -8.79 1.45
CA MET A 181 -23.67 -7.56 1.63
C MET A 181 -24.83 -7.76 2.58
N LEU A 182 -24.99 -6.82 3.51
CA LEU A 182 -26.16 -6.67 4.38
C LEU A 182 -26.83 -5.34 4.06
N HIS A 183 -28.07 -5.39 3.59
CA HIS A 183 -28.90 -4.21 3.39
C HIS A 183 -29.64 -3.86 4.67
N ALA A 184 -29.68 -2.58 5.05
CA ALA A 184 -30.37 -2.07 6.23
C ALA A 184 -31.23 -0.86 5.89
N GLN A 185 -32.46 -0.85 6.39
CA GLN A 185 -33.41 0.28 6.23
C GLN A 185 -33.87 0.74 7.62
N LEU A 186 -33.54 1.97 7.97
CA LEU A 186 -33.96 2.61 9.22
C LEU A 186 -35.10 3.59 8.93
N GLN A 187 -36.22 3.44 9.63
CA GLN A 187 -37.38 4.30 9.49
C GLN A 187 -38.12 4.50 10.84
N THR A 188 -38.84 5.59 10.93
CA THR A 188 -39.76 5.87 12.05
C THR A 188 -41.20 5.59 11.64
N VAL A 189 -42.01 5.16 12.57
CA VAL A 189 -43.45 4.94 12.39
C VAL A 189 -44.18 5.81 13.41
N GLY A 190 -45.15 6.61 12.96
CA GLY A 190 -46.00 7.42 13.84
C GLY A 190 -45.29 8.58 14.57
N MET A 191 -44.04 8.91 14.20
CA MET A 191 -43.19 9.84 14.96
C MET A 191 -43.01 11.22 14.32
N ALA A 192 -43.70 11.54 13.22
CA ALA A 192 -43.53 12.80 12.50
C ALA A 192 -43.66 14.05 13.41
N GLY A 193 -44.55 14.00 14.40
CA GLY A 193 -44.79 15.09 15.36
C GLY A 193 -43.70 15.28 16.42
N ASP A 194 -42.82 14.30 16.61
CA ASP A 194 -41.78 14.33 17.64
C ASP A 194 -40.50 15.04 17.17
N PHE A 195 -40.37 15.30 15.88
CA PHE A 195 -39.25 15.98 15.27
C PHE A 195 -39.59 17.40 14.84
N ALA A 196 -38.61 18.29 14.84
CA ALA A 196 -38.79 19.61 14.23
C ALA A 196 -38.86 19.47 12.70
N PRO A 197 -39.67 20.32 12.01
CA PRO A 197 -39.80 20.24 10.54
C PRO A 197 -38.48 20.43 9.77
N SER A 198 -37.48 21.05 10.40
CA SER A 198 -36.15 21.28 9.84
C SER A 198 -35.20 20.09 9.93
N VAL A 199 -35.57 19.03 10.68
CA VAL A 199 -34.72 17.84 10.81
C VAL A 199 -34.82 17.03 9.53
N SER A 200 -33.69 16.90 8.84
CA SER A 200 -33.55 16.12 7.60
C SER A 200 -32.31 15.22 7.60
N GLN A 201 -31.58 15.21 8.70
CA GLN A 201 -30.36 14.43 8.86
C GLN A 201 -30.30 13.80 10.26
N MET A 202 -29.60 12.69 10.37
CA MET A 202 -29.20 12.05 11.62
C MET A 202 -27.70 11.93 11.70
N ASP A 203 -27.18 11.90 12.93
CA ASP A 203 -25.77 11.63 13.17
C ASP A 203 -25.52 10.11 13.18
N VAL A 204 -24.40 9.71 12.57
CA VAL A 204 -23.91 8.33 12.53
C VAL A 204 -22.52 8.31 13.16
N GLN A 205 -22.36 7.53 14.21
CA GLN A 205 -21.07 7.30 14.85
C GLN A 205 -20.73 5.83 14.75
N TRP A 206 -19.64 5.53 14.05
CA TRP A 206 -19.14 4.19 13.88
C TRP A 206 -17.71 4.08 14.38
N LYS A 207 -17.45 3.10 15.26
CA LYS A 207 -16.13 2.80 15.84
C LYS A 207 -15.82 1.34 15.68
N GLU A 208 -14.56 1.05 15.39
CA GLU A 208 -14.06 -0.32 15.35
C GLU A 208 -12.61 -0.39 15.80
N MET A 209 -12.31 -1.40 16.60
CA MET A 209 -10.96 -1.83 16.87
C MET A 209 -10.59 -2.87 15.82
N CYS A 210 -9.82 -2.45 14.81
CA CYS A 210 -9.40 -3.30 13.69
C CYS A 210 -8.47 -4.39 14.18
N ARG A 211 -8.92 -5.65 14.13
CA ARG A 211 -8.18 -6.81 14.64
C ARG A 211 -7.05 -7.20 13.69
N GLN A 212 -5.95 -7.66 14.29
CA GLN A 212 -4.89 -8.34 13.55
C GLN A 212 -5.39 -9.70 13.05
N GLN A 213 -5.28 -9.94 11.74
CA GLN A 213 -5.69 -11.19 11.08
C GLN A 213 -4.50 -11.96 10.51
N GLU A 214 -3.33 -11.30 10.35
CA GLU A 214 -2.13 -11.87 9.76
C GLU A 214 -1.01 -11.97 10.79
N ARG A 215 -0.07 -12.92 10.56
CA ARG A 215 1.04 -13.16 11.49
C ARG A 215 1.97 -11.94 11.62
N GLY A 216 2.23 -11.22 10.54
CA GLY A 216 3.13 -10.09 10.48
C GLY A 216 2.47 -8.78 10.87
N PHE A 217 2.42 -8.42 12.17
CA PHE A 217 1.83 -7.15 12.63
C PHE A 217 2.32 -5.93 11.85
N THR A 218 3.65 -5.75 11.71
CA THR A 218 4.25 -4.59 11.02
C THR A 218 3.81 -4.50 9.57
N PHE A 219 3.73 -5.66 8.91
CA PHE A 219 3.37 -5.74 7.51
C PHE A 219 1.86 -5.51 7.29
N GLU A 220 1.00 -6.19 8.05
CA GLU A 220 -0.45 -6.00 7.97
C GLU A 220 -0.87 -4.58 8.32
N ASN A 221 -0.28 -4.01 9.40
CA ASN A 221 -0.58 -2.65 9.86
C ASN A 221 -0.25 -1.57 8.80
N ARG A 222 0.66 -1.85 7.86
CA ARG A 222 0.98 -0.97 6.73
C ARG A 222 -0.18 -0.81 5.76
N TYR A 223 -1.03 -1.84 5.62
CA TYR A 223 -2.20 -1.83 4.74
C TYR A 223 -3.52 -1.57 5.48
N ALA A 224 -3.47 -1.50 6.81
CA ALA A 224 -4.63 -1.17 7.63
C ALA A 224 -4.91 0.34 7.57
N SER A 225 -6.11 0.73 7.12
CA SER A 225 -6.48 2.15 6.97
C SER A 225 -7.99 2.36 7.11
N LEU A 226 -8.38 3.54 7.57
CA LEU A 226 -9.72 4.08 7.38
C LEU A 226 -9.74 4.68 5.98
N THR A 227 -10.58 4.14 5.11
CA THR A 227 -10.67 4.51 3.68
C THR A 227 -12.06 5.03 3.39
N TYR A 228 -12.20 6.00 2.51
CA TYR A 228 -13.50 6.57 2.14
C TYR A 228 -13.55 6.94 0.64
N HIS A 229 -14.75 6.93 0.08
CA HIS A 229 -14.99 7.30 -1.32
C HIS A 229 -15.79 8.60 -1.40
N LYS A 230 -15.32 9.54 -2.20
CA LYS A 230 -15.95 10.85 -2.45
C LYS A 230 -16.97 10.74 -3.58
N VAL A 231 -18.11 11.37 -3.43
CA VAL A 231 -19.19 11.41 -4.44
C VAL A 231 -18.73 11.98 -5.78
N ASP A 232 -17.80 12.94 -5.76
CA ASP A 232 -17.21 13.53 -6.97
C ASP A 232 -16.09 12.67 -7.59
N GLY A 233 -15.96 11.45 -7.10
CA GLY A 233 -15.00 10.45 -7.53
C GLY A 233 -13.67 10.50 -6.77
N GLY A 234 -13.09 9.32 -6.64
CA GLY A 234 -11.82 9.11 -5.98
C GLY A 234 -11.95 8.58 -4.55
N THR A 235 -11.09 7.60 -4.28
CA THR A 235 -10.95 6.96 -2.97
C THR A 235 -9.70 7.49 -2.31
N ASP A 236 -9.84 7.97 -1.07
CA ASP A 236 -8.75 8.38 -0.20
C ASP A 236 -8.75 7.59 1.10
N TYR A 237 -7.68 7.71 1.85
CA TYR A 237 -7.53 7.04 3.14
C TYR A 237 -6.78 7.96 4.11
N LEU A 238 -7.06 7.82 5.40
CA LEU A 238 -6.26 8.47 6.44
C LEU A 238 -4.83 7.94 6.40
N SER A 239 -3.88 8.83 6.64
CA SER A 239 -2.46 8.49 6.63
C SER A 239 -2.18 7.21 7.41
N GLU A 240 -1.41 6.31 6.81
CA GLU A 240 -0.95 5.06 7.44
C GLU A 240 0.15 5.31 8.49
N ALA A 241 0.40 6.58 8.83
CA ALA A 241 1.44 6.98 9.78
C ALA A 241 1.27 6.34 11.15
N LYS A 242 2.36 6.22 11.88
CA LYS A 242 2.40 5.68 13.25
C LYS A 242 1.80 6.61 14.30
N SER A 243 1.30 7.77 13.91
CA SER A 243 0.68 8.78 14.78
C SER A 243 -0.84 8.75 14.65
N ILE A 244 -1.52 9.30 15.65
CA ILE A 244 -2.95 9.56 15.59
C ILE A 244 -3.23 10.51 14.44
N THR A 245 -4.22 10.17 13.65
CA THR A 245 -4.67 10.99 12.52
C THR A 245 -6.14 11.31 12.70
N ASP A 246 -6.45 12.60 12.77
CA ASP A 246 -7.80 13.16 12.76
C ASP A 246 -7.95 14.00 11.50
N GLU A 247 -8.98 13.75 10.71
CA GLU A 247 -9.23 14.46 9.46
C GLU A 247 -10.70 14.84 9.33
N ASN A 248 -10.96 16.09 8.95
CA ASN A 248 -12.28 16.56 8.57
C ASN A 248 -12.45 16.47 7.06
N ILE A 249 -13.37 15.65 6.59
CA ILE A 249 -13.64 15.44 5.18
C ILE A 249 -14.68 16.45 4.71
N GLU A 250 -14.22 17.49 4.04
CA GLU A 250 -15.06 18.62 3.57
C GLU A 250 -16.05 18.25 2.46
N LYS A 251 -15.89 17.07 1.83
CA LYS A 251 -16.70 16.60 0.72
C LYS A 251 -17.70 15.54 1.15
N LYS A 252 -18.81 15.42 0.41
CA LYS A 252 -19.74 14.31 0.56
C LYS A 252 -19.07 13.00 0.19
N ILE A 253 -19.36 11.96 0.95
CA ILE A 253 -18.80 10.63 0.75
C ILE A 253 -19.90 9.58 0.57
N ASP A 254 -19.65 8.60 -0.30
CA ASP A 254 -20.57 7.49 -0.58
C ASP A 254 -20.45 6.40 0.47
N TRP A 255 -19.20 6.07 0.84
CA TRP A 255 -18.92 5.02 1.82
C TRP A 255 -17.66 5.29 2.63
N VAL A 256 -17.63 4.67 3.80
CA VAL A 256 -16.49 4.58 4.71
C VAL A 256 -16.16 3.12 4.94
N ALA A 257 -14.87 2.78 4.96
CA ALA A 257 -14.36 1.45 5.18
C ALA A 257 -13.31 1.41 6.29
N PHE A 258 -13.46 0.50 7.22
CA PHE A 258 -12.45 0.09 8.18
C PHE A 258 -11.81 -1.18 7.65
N LYS A 259 -10.54 -1.10 7.26
CA LYS A 259 -9.89 -2.23 6.61
C LYS A 259 -8.56 -2.60 7.27
N ASN A 260 -8.24 -3.89 7.22
CA ASN A 260 -6.89 -4.41 7.32
C ASN A 260 -6.35 -4.77 5.93
N GLN A 261 -5.33 -5.62 5.84
CA GLN A 261 -4.75 -6.00 4.56
C GLN A 261 -5.75 -6.71 3.65
N PHE A 262 -6.42 -7.75 4.15
CA PHE A 262 -7.21 -8.66 3.32
C PHE A 262 -8.72 -8.59 3.55
N PHE A 263 -9.18 -7.85 4.55
CA PHE A 263 -10.60 -7.78 4.89
C PHE A 263 -11.03 -6.34 5.16
N SER A 264 -12.31 -6.08 4.94
CA SER A 264 -12.91 -4.76 5.20
C SER A 264 -14.30 -4.89 5.78
N ALA A 265 -14.63 -3.95 6.67
CA ALA A 265 -15.99 -3.58 7.03
C ALA A 265 -16.30 -2.25 6.37
N VAL A 266 -17.33 -2.18 5.54
CA VAL A 266 -17.71 -0.98 4.75
C VAL A 266 -19.14 -0.60 5.07
N MET A 267 -19.40 0.69 5.25
CA MET A 267 -20.74 1.27 5.34
C MET A 267 -20.98 2.21 4.17
N ILE A 268 -22.00 1.96 3.39
CA ILE A 268 -22.41 2.71 2.20
C ILE A 268 -23.75 3.35 2.50
N ALA A 269 -23.91 4.66 2.30
CA ALA A 269 -25.19 5.34 2.47
C ALA A 269 -25.83 5.63 1.10
N LYS A 270 -27.10 5.27 0.92
CA LYS A 270 -27.84 5.55 -0.32
C LYS A 270 -27.87 7.06 -0.65
N ASN A 271 -28.10 7.89 0.35
CA ASN A 271 -28.21 9.33 0.20
C ASN A 271 -26.90 10.06 0.54
N ASN A 272 -25.78 9.33 0.57
CA ASN A 272 -24.43 9.80 0.92
C ASN A 272 -24.31 10.26 2.37
N PHE A 273 -23.08 10.35 2.85
CA PHE A 273 -22.76 11.08 4.07
C PHE A 273 -22.47 12.54 3.72
N ALA A 274 -22.90 13.43 4.59
CA ALA A 274 -22.76 14.87 4.41
C ALA A 274 -21.29 15.32 4.47
N GLU A 275 -21.07 16.53 4.04
CA GLU A 275 -19.80 17.25 4.19
C GLU A 275 -19.41 17.39 5.67
N ASN A 276 -18.13 17.59 5.93
CA ASN A 276 -17.56 17.74 7.28
C ASN A 276 -17.71 16.49 8.16
N SER A 277 -17.51 15.32 7.57
CA SER A 277 -17.37 14.06 8.31
C SER A 277 -16.01 13.99 8.99
N LEU A 278 -16.00 13.67 10.30
CA LEU A 278 -14.77 13.52 11.09
C LEU A 278 -14.33 12.06 11.11
N MET A 279 -13.08 11.83 10.71
CA MET A 279 -12.47 10.52 10.66
C MET A 279 -11.24 10.48 11.55
N THR A 280 -11.14 9.45 12.40
CA THR A 280 -10.02 9.28 13.34
C THR A 280 -9.42 7.90 13.20
N SER A 281 -8.09 7.83 13.17
CA SER A 281 -7.31 6.59 13.19
C SER A 281 -6.26 6.64 14.30
N VAL A 282 -6.31 5.69 15.24
CA VAL A 282 -5.39 5.58 16.38
C VAL A 282 -4.62 4.27 16.28
N PRO A 283 -3.29 4.30 16.04
CA PRO A 283 -2.47 3.08 16.01
C PRO A 283 -2.49 2.34 17.35
N GLN A 284 -2.43 1.00 17.27
CA GLN A 284 -2.33 0.14 18.45
C GLN A 284 -0.92 -0.45 18.56
N GLU A 285 -0.55 -0.88 19.77
CA GLU A 285 0.76 -1.47 20.04
C GLU A 285 0.85 -2.91 19.50
N LYS A 286 2.06 -3.31 19.04
CA LYS A 286 2.35 -4.70 18.66
C LYS A 286 2.10 -5.62 19.87
N GLY A 287 1.39 -6.70 19.65
CA GLY A 287 1.00 -7.65 20.71
C GLY A 287 -0.35 -7.38 21.37
N SER A 288 -1.01 -6.24 21.09
CA SER A 288 -2.38 -5.97 21.54
C SER A 288 -3.44 -6.85 20.86
N GLY A 289 -3.09 -7.52 19.76
CA GLY A 289 -4.03 -8.24 18.91
C GLY A 289 -4.86 -7.35 17.99
N ASN A 290 -4.61 -6.05 18.00
CA ASN A 290 -5.29 -5.05 17.19
C ASN A 290 -4.27 -4.18 16.45
N LEU A 291 -4.64 -3.70 15.26
CA LEU A 291 -3.79 -2.87 14.41
C LEU A 291 -4.02 -1.38 14.67
N LYS A 292 -5.30 -0.98 14.63
CA LYS A 292 -5.74 0.42 14.75
C LYS A 292 -7.12 0.48 15.37
N GLN A 293 -7.44 1.60 16.00
CA GLN A 293 -8.80 1.97 16.35
C GLN A 293 -9.28 3.02 15.36
N TYR A 294 -10.40 2.76 14.71
CA TYR A 294 -11.05 3.69 13.80
C TYR A 294 -12.30 4.28 14.41
N GLU A 295 -12.57 5.54 14.10
CA GLU A 295 -13.83 6.21 14.41
C GLU A 295 -14.24 7.08 13.22
N ALA A 296 -15.50 6.98 12.80
CA ALA A 296 -16.13 7.85 11.83
C ALA A 296 -17.37 8.50 12.42
N LYS A 297 -17.43 9.84 12.42
CA LYS A 297 -18.58 10.64 12.82
C LYS A 297 -19.10 11.36 11.57
N MET A 298 -20.30 11.00 11.17
CA MET A 298 -20.90 11.40 9.91
C MET A 298 -22.32 11.84 10.10
N LYS A 299 -22.89 12.54 9.11
CA LYS A 299 -24.32 12.84 9.04
C LYS A 299 -24.87 12.28 7.74
N THR A 300 -26.10 11.77 7.77
CA THR A 300 -26.77 11.28 6.57
C THR A 300 -28.25 11.62 6.60
N PHE A 301 -28.91 11.38 5.48
CA PHE A 301 -30.35 11.64 5.29
C PHE A 301 -31.19 10.92 6.36
N PHE A 302 -32.19 11.62 6.85
CA PHE A 302 -33.22 11.11 7.73
C PHE A 302 -34.56 11.78 7.42
N ASP A 303 -35.62 10.98 7.23
CA ASP A 303 -36.99 11.46 7.06
C ASP A 303 -37.80 11.20 8.35
N PRO A 304 -38.06 12.24 9.15
CA PRO A 304 -38.88 12.12 10.38
C PRO A 304 -40.30 11.61 10.14
N SER A 305 -40.84 11.77 8.94
CA SER A 305 -42.18 11.30 8.60
C SER A 305 -42.28 9.78 8.44
N GLY A 306 -41.13 9.13 8.27
CA GLY A 306 -41.04 7.68 8.03
C GLY A 306 -41.53 7.24 6.66
N LYS A 307 -41.79 8.18 5.73
CA LYS A 307 -42.21 7.83 4.36
C LYS A 307 -41.06 7.29 3.54
N THR A 308 -39.86 7.87 3.74
CA THR A 308 -38.65 7.48 3.04
C THR A 308 -37.64 6.92 4.04
N PRO A 309 -37.30 5.63 4.00
CA PRO A 309 -36.32 5.06 4.90
C PRO A 309 -34.91 5.59 4.62
N SER A 310 -34.07 5.65 5.65
CA SER A 310 -32.63 5.82 5.51
C SER A 310 -32.04 4.44 5.20
N GLU A 311 -31.41 4.30 4.04
CA GLU A 311 -30.95 3.01 3.55
C GLU A 311 -29.42 2.94 3.55
N PHE A 312 -28.90 1.80 4.00
CA PHE A 312 -27.47 1.50 4.07
C PHE A 312 -27.19 0.12 3.50
N ASP A 313 -26.07 0.00 2.80
CA ASP A 313 -25.45 -1.28 2.50
C ASP A 313 -24.19 -1.44 3.34
N PHE A 314 -24.05 -2.57 4.01
CA PHE A 314 -22.82 -2.94 4.72
C PHE A 314 -22.14 -4.07 3.95
N TYR A 315 -20.84 -3.95 3.75
CA TYR A 315 -20.00 -5.02 3.24
C TYR A 315 -19.09 -5.53 4.36
N PHE A 316 -19.12 -6.82 4.62
CA PHE A 316 -18.21 -7.49 5.55
C PHE A 316 -17.54 -8.64 4.82
N GLY A 317 -16.32 -8.43 4.32
CA GLY A 317 -15.74 -9.44 3.45
C GLY A 317 -14.29 -9.21 3.05
N PRO A 318 -13.78 -10.08 2.17
CA PRO A 318 -12.41 -10.06 1.72
C PRO A 318 -12.14 -8.96 0.69
N ASN A 319 -10.94 -8.40 0.71
CA ASN A 319 -10.45 -7.41 -0.25
C ASN A 319 -10.01 -8.11 -1.55
N ASP A 320 -10.95 -8.71 -2.25
CA ASP A 320 -10.73 -9.31 -3.56
C ASP A 320 -11.23 -8.38 -4.67
N PHE A 321 -10.37 -8.06 -5.64
CA PHE A 321 -10.67 -7.08 -6.68
C PHE A 321 -11.90 -7.45 -7.53
N ARG A 322 -12.03 -8.73 -7.89
CA ARG A 322 -13.14 -9.21 -8.71
C ARG A 322 -14.44 -9.31 -7.92
N LEU A 323 -14.32 -9.80 -6.70
CA LEU A 323 -15.47 -9.89 -5.80
C LEU A 323 -16.06 -8.52 -5.51
N LEU A 324 -15.21 -7.53 -5.16
CA LEU A 324 -15.66 -6.17 -4.87
C LEU A 324 -16.38 -5.53 -6.07
N LYS A 325 -15.89 -5.73 -7.30
CA LYS A 325 -16.59 -5.29 -8.52
C LYS A 325 -17.95 -5.98 -8.71
N ARG A 326 -18.03 -7.26 -8.39
CA ARG A 326 -19.28 -8.03 -8.51
C ARG A 326 -20.30 -7.56 -7.48
N VAL A 327 -19.86 -7.42 -6.23
CA VAL A 327 -20.71 -6.94 -5.13
C VAL A 327 -21.23 -5.53 -5.39
N GLU A 328 -20.39 -4.64 -5.94
CA GLU A 328 -20.81 -3.30 -6.36
C GLU A 328 -21.90 -3.34 -7.44
N ALA A 329 -21.74 -4.22 -8.43
CA ALA A 329 -22.74 -4.39 -9.50
C ALA A 329 -24.10 -4.95 -8.99
N GLU A 330 -24.09 -5.63 -7.84
CA GLU A 330 -25.29 -6.17 -7.18
C GLU A 330 -25.93 -5.15 -6.21
N SER A 331 -25.28 -4.02 -5.92
CA SER A 331 -25.83 -2.96 -5.07
C SER A 331 -27.09 -2.33 -5.69
N THR A 332 -28.13 -2.19 -4.88
CA THR A 332 -29.41 -1.60 -5.30
C THR A 332 -29.36 -0.06 -5.43
N PHE A 333 -28.26 0.57 -5.06
CA PHE A 333 -28.16 2.03 -5.02
C PHE A 333 -27.84 2.67 -6.38
N GLY A 334 -27.42 1.87 -7.37
CA GLY A 334 -27.16 2.34 -8.74
C GLY A 334 -26.02 3.38 -8.83
N LYS A 335 -25.03 3.29 -7.93
CA LYS A 335 -23.89 4.19 -7.84
C LYS A 335 -22.61 3.53 -8.36
N ASP A 336 -21.69 4.34 -8.92
CA ASP A 336 -20.30 3.92 -9.15
C ASP A 336 -19.51 4.11 -7.84
N LEU A 337 -19.40 3.04 -7.07
CA LEU A 337 -18.81 3.07 -5.74
C LEU A 337 -17.29 2.82 -5.78
N GLU A 338 -16.75 2.34 -6.91
CA GLU A 338 -15.34 1.97 -7.07
C GLU A 338 -14.79 1.11 -5.90
N MET A 339 -15.60 0.19 -5.35
CA MET A 339 -15.22 -0.63 -4.18
C MET A 339 -13.94 -1.43 -4.38
N GLN A 340 -13.59 -1.76 -5.63
CA GLN A 340 -12.33 -2.42 -5.97
C GLN A 340 -11.09 -1.60 -5.59
N ARG A 341 -11.23 -0.32 -5.28
CA ARG A 341 -10.13 0.53 -4.77
C ARG A 341 -9.73 0.23 -3.33
N LEU A 342 -10.52 -0.56 -2.60
CA LEU A 342 -10.11 -1.14 -1.32
C LEU A 342 -8.87 -2.03 -1.47
N VAL A 343 -8.68 -2.65 -2.65
CA VAL A 343 -7.44 -3.35 -2.98
C VAL A 343 -6.38 -2.33 -3.43
N TYR A 344 -5.33 -2.18 -2.64
CA TYR A 344 -4.26 -1.24 -2.94
C TYR A 344 -3.37 -1.76 -4.09
N LEU A 345 -3.47 -1.13 -5.26
CA LEU A 345 -2.70 -1.49 -6.47
C LEU A 345 -1.60 -0.48 -6.81
N GLY A 346 -1.29 0.42 -5.88
CA GLY A 346 -0.27 1.45 -6.07
C GLY A 346 -0.78 2.75 -6.70
N TRP A 347 0.14 3.66 -6.95
CA TRP A 347 -0.13 4.96 -7.58
C TRP A 347 -0.70 4.81 -9.00
N PRO A 348 -1.30 5.84 -9.59
CA PRO A 348 -2.06 5.74 -10.84
C PRO A 348 -1.33 5.01 -11.97
N LEU A 349 -0.03 5.28 -12.18
CA LEU A 349 0.78 4.62 -13.21
C LEU A 349 0.90 3.10 -12.98
N PHE A 350 1.21 2.69 -11.75
CA PHE A 350 1.38 1.27 -11.39
C PHE A 350 0.03 0.55 -11.32
N ARG A 351 -1.01 1.27 -10.87
CA ARG A 351 -2.40 0.78 -10.88
C ARG A 351 -2.87 0.43 -12.29
N ILE A 352 -2.52 1.21 -13.31
CA ILE A 352 -2.85 0.90 -14.72
C ILE A 352 -2.23 -0.44 -15.11
N ILE A 353 -0.94 -0.67 -14.82
CA ILE A 353 -0.26 -1.94 -15.12
C ILE A 353 -0.97 -3.09 -14.41
N ASN A 354 -1.26 -2.94 -13.11
CA ASN A 354 -1.90 -3.99 -12.32
C ASN A 354 -3.34 -4.24 -12.77
N ARG A 355 -4.14 -3.19 -13.01
CA ARG A 355 -5.55 -3.30 -13.38
C ARG A 355 -5.76 -3.91 -14.77
N TRP A 356 -4.92 -3.54 -15.75
CA TRP A 356 -5.12 -3.92 -17.15
C TRP A 356 -4.28 -5.11 -17.60
N PHE A 357 -3.26 -5.48 -16.86
CA PHE A 357 -2.39 -6.59 -17.21
C PHE A 357 -2.26 -7.61 -16.09
N THR A 358 -1.70 -7.22 -14.92
CA THR A 358 -1.32 -8.18 -13.88
C THR A 358 -2.51 -9.00 -13.36
N ILE A 359 -3.64 -8.34 -13.04
CA ILE A 359 -4.86 -9.01 -12.53
C ILE A 359 -5.40 -10.01 -13.56
N TYR A 360 -5.47 -9.63 -14.84
CA TYR A 360 -6.01 -10.54 -15.86
C TYR A 360 -5.15 -11.79 -16.04
N VAL A 361 -3.83 -11.61 -16.07
CA VAL A 361 -2.89 -12.75 -16.18
C VAL A 361 -2.94 -13.61 -14.93
N PHE A 362 -2.99 -12.98 -13.76
CA PHE A 362 -3.07 -13.67 -12.47
C PHE A 362 -4.35 -14.47 -12.36
N ASP A 363 -5.52 -13.88 -12.67
CA ASP A 363 -6.82 -14.55 -12.64
C ASP A 363 -6.87 -15.73 -13.63
N PHE A 364 -6.31 -15.55 -14.83
CA PHE A 364 -6.24 -16.63 -15.82
C PHE A 364 -5.42 -17.81 -15.28
N LEU A 365 -4.24 -17.54 -14.72
CA LEU A 365 -3.37 -18.59 -14.18
C LEU A 365 -3.97 -19.25 -12.93
N THR A 366 -4.60 -18.47 -12.05
CA THR A 366 -5.33 -18.99 -10.87
C THR A 366 -6.48 -19.89 -11.28
N GLY A 367 -7.20 -19.55 -12.36
CA GLY A 367 -8.29 -20.36 -12.92
C GLY A 367 -7.85 -21.74 -13.42
N LEU A 368 -6.55 -21.99 -13.58
CA LEU A 368 -6.02 -23.30 -13.94
C LEU A 368 -5.91 -24.25 -12.73
N ASN A 369 -6.24 -23.80 -11.52
CA ASN A 369 -6.17 -24.56 -10.25
C ASN A 369 -4.77 -25.15 -9.98
N ILE A 370 -3.72 -24.43 -10.35
CA ILE A 370 -2.33 -24.77 -10.05
C ILE A 370 -1.87 -24.07 -8.78
N ASN A 371 -0.84 -24.61 -8.13
CA ASN A 371 -0.28 -24.02 -6.90
C ASN A 371 0.15 -22.56 -7.13
N MET A 372 -0.15 -21.67 -6.17
CA MET A 372 0.09 -20.23 -6.27
C MET A 372 1.58 -19.86 -6.40
N GLY A 373 2.49 -20.65 -5.87
CA GLY A 373 3.93 -20.47 -6.10
C GLY A 373 4.31 -20.68 -7.57
N ILE A 374 3.68 -21.64 -8.26
CA ILE A 374 3.84 -21.84 -9.70
C ILE A 374 3.24 -20.67 -10.48
N VAL A 375 2.08 -20.15 -10.05
CA VAL A 375 1.49 -18.92 -10.64
C VAL A 375 2.49 -17.77 -10.58
N LEU A 376 3.16 -17.54 -9.45
CA LEU A 376 4.18 -16.49 -9.30
C LEU A 376 5.39 -16.71 -10.23
N ILE A 377 5.80 -17.95 -10.44
CA ILE A 377 6.88 -18.27 -11.41
C ILE A 377 6.42 -17.98 -12.84
N LEU A 378 5.23 -18.43 -13.22
CA LEU A 378 4.70 -18.25 -14.57
C LEU A 378 4.47 -16.78 -14.93
N ILE A 379 3.90 -16.00 -14.02
CA ILE A 379 3.75 -14.55 -14.26
C ILE A 379 5.10 -13.84 -14.37
N THR A 380 6.09 -14.27 -13.56
CA THR A 380 7.46 -13.75 -13.66
C THR A 380 8.08 -14.10 -15.01
N MET A 381 7.96 -15.33 -15.47
CA MET A 381 8.45 -15.76 -16.79
C MET A 381 7.79 -14.97 -17.91
N LEU A 382 6.49 -14.79 -17.86
CA LEU A 382 5.74 -14.01 -18.86
C LEU A 382 6.22 -12.56 -18.92
N LEU A 383 6.37 -11.91 -17.75
CA LEU A 383 6.92 -10.54 -17.69
C LEU A 383 8.34 -10.45 -18.24
N LYS A 384 9.20 -11.46 -17.95
CA LYS A 384 10.55 -11.53 -18.53
C LYS A 384 10.53 -11.76 -20.04
N PHE A 385 9.61 -12.57 -20.53
CA PHE A 385 9.44 -12.80 -21.97
C PHE A 385 9.01 -11.53 -22.70
N ILE A 386 8.05 -10.79 -22.15
CA ILE A 386 7.59 -9.51 -22.72
C ILE A 386 8.71 -8.47 -22.74
N THR A 387 9.53 -8.41 -21.69
CA THR A 387 10.62 -7.43 -21.59
C THR A 387 11.91 -7.87 -22.30
N TYR A 388 12.03 -9.15 -22.68
CA TYR A 388 13.23 -9.74 -23.28
C TYR A 388 13.76 -8.98 -24.51
N PRO A 389 12.94 -8.56 -25.50
CA PRO A 389 13.44 -7.84 -26.68
C PRO A 389 14.18 -6.55 -26.30
N MET A 390 13.68 -5.85 -25.27
CA MET A 390 14.26 -4.60 -24.78
C MET A 390 15.55 -4.87 -23.98
N VAL A 391 15.54 -5.91 -23.13
CA VAL A 391 16.73 -6.35 -22.39
C VAL A 391 17.84 -6.77 -23.36
N LYS A 392 17.50 -7.55 -24.39
CA LYS A 392 18.45 -7.95 -25.45
C LYS A 392 19.03 -6.74 -26.19
N LYS A 393 18.20 -5.78 -26.59
CA LYS A 393 18.64 -4.55 -27.28
C LYS A 393 19.62 -3.73 -26.44
N SER A 394 19.33 -3.58 -25.16
CA SER A 394 20.20 -2.88 -24.23
C SER A 394 21.50 -3.64 -23.95
N TYR A 395 21.42 -4.96 -23.73
CA TYR A 395 22.61 -5.81 -23.61
C TYR A 395 23.53 -5.67 -24.84
N MET A 396 22.95 -5.71 -26.03
CA MET A 396 23.72 -5.54 -27.28
C MET A 396 24.36 -4.15 -27.38
N SER A 397 23.68 -3.09 -26.87
CA SER A 397 24.30 -1.75 -26.80
C SER A 397 25.50 -1.75 -25.85
N SER A 398 25.35 -2.37 -24.69
CA SER A 398 26.43 -2.54 -23.72
C SER A 398 27.59 -3.38 -24.28
N ALA A 399 27.29 -4.46 -25.03
CA ALA A 399 28.31 -5.28 -25.67
C ALA A 399 29.08 -4.50 -26.75
N LYS A 400 28.38 -3.64 -27.52
CA LYS A 400 29.03 -2.74 -28.49
C LYS A 400 30.00 -1.76 -27.84
N MET A 401 29.61 -1.17 -26.69
CA MET A 401 30.50 -0.29 -25.95
C MET A 401 31.74 -1.05 -25.43
N ARG A 402 31.56 -2.29 -24.97
CA ARG A 402 32.66 -3.14 -24.52
C ARG A 402 33.67 -3.42 -25.61
N VAL A 403 33.24 -3.81 -26.83
CA VAL A 403 34.15 -4.13 -27.91
C VAL A 403 34.84 -2.90 -28.53
N LEU A 404 34.24 -1.70 -28.36
CA LEU A 404 34.86 -0.42 -28.77
C LEU A 404 35.84 0.14 -27.76
N LYS A 405 35.93 -0.40 -26.55
CA LYS A 405 36.80 0.10 -25.46
C LYS A 405 38.25 0.32 -25.91
N PRO A 406 38.95 -0.61 -26.62
CA PRO A 406 40.33 -0.38 -27.02
C PRO A 406 40.48 0.84 -27.95
N LYS A 407 39.52 1.06 -28.86
CA LYS A 407 39.52 2.22 -29.79
C LYS A 407 39.26 3.54 -29.05
N LEU A 408 38.41 3.51 -28.04
CA LEU A 408 38.17 4.68 -27.19
C LEU A 408 39.41 5.03 -26.36
N GLU A 409 40.10 4.03 -25.81
CA GLU A 409 41.37 4.23 -25.09
C GLU A 409 42.43 4.85 -25.99
N GLU A 410 42.55 4.38 -27.21
CA GLU A 410 43.47 4.93 -28.23
C GLU A 410 43.10 6.39 -28.56
N ALA A 411 41.83 6.66 -28.89
CA ALA A 411 41.33 7.98 -29.26
C ALA A 411 41.47 9.02 -28.14
N THR A 412 41.46 8.57 -26.87
CA THR A 412 41.55 9.45 -25.69
C THR A 412 42.89 9.41 -24.96
N LYS A 413 43.88 8.70 -25.49
CA LYS A 413 45.21 8.50 -24.88
C LYS A 413 45.96 9.80 -24.58
N HIS A 414 45.73 10.84 -25.37
CA HIS A 414 46.35 12.15 -25.26
C HIS A 414 45.66 13.07 -24.20
N LEU A 415 44.47 12.68 -23.70
CA LEU A 415 43.66 13.45 -22.77
C LEU A 415 43.73 12.81 -21.37
N ASN A 416 44.86 12.95 -20.66
CA ASN A 416 45.10 12.25 -19.40
C ASN A 416 45.17 13.18 -18.16
N LYS A 417 45.12 14.50 -18.37
CA LYS A 417 45.16 15.45 -17.25
C LYS A 417 43.76 15.60 -16.62
N PRO A 418 43.67 15.91 -15.33
CA PRO A 418 42.38 16.17 -14.67
C PRO A 418 41.57 17.29 -15.33
N GLU A 419 42.23 18.26 -15.94
CA GLU A 419 41.64 19.41 -16.65
C GLU A 419 40.98 18.99 -17.98
N ASP A 420 41.41 17.87 -18.57
CA ASP A 420 40.93 17.38 -19.86
C ASP A 420 39.67 16.48 -19.76
N GLN A 421 39.12 16.29 -18.57
CA GLN A 421 38.00 15.34 -18.33
C GLN A 421 36.80 15.61 -19.23
N MET A 422 36.40 16.86 -19.40
CA MET A 422 35.27 17.23 -20.25
C MET A 422 35.57 16.96 -21.72
N GLN A 423 36.79 17.28 -22.16
CA GLN A 423 37.23 16.99 -23.55
C GLN A 423 37.32 15.48 -23.80
N LYS A 424 37.78 14.70 -22.81
CA LYS A 424 37.84 13.25 -22.88
C LYS A 424 36.44 12.62 -23.02
N GLN A 425 35.49 13.10 -22.23
CA GLN A 425 34.09 12.65 -22.30
C GLN A 425 33.46 13.00 -23.65
N GLN A 426 33.75 14.18 -24.17
CA GLN A 426 33.31 14.63 -25.49
C GLN A 426 33.92 13.80 -26.64
N ALA A 427 35.23 13.52 -26.56
CA ALA A 427 35.90 12.66 -27.52
C ALA A 427 35.35 11.23 -27.54
N MET A 428 35.04 10.66 -26.34
CA MET A 428 34.38 9.36 -26.24
C MET A 428 32.97 9.38 -26.83
N MET A 429 32.18 10.43 -26.59
CA MET A 429 30.83 10.57 -27.16
C MET A 429 30.90 10.68 -28.71
N MET A 430 31.84 11.45 -29.24
CA MET A 430 32.07 11.54 -30.68
C MET A 430 32.46 10.20 -31.28
N GLU A 431 33.34 9.45 -30.61
CA GLU A 431 33.79 8.15 -31.09
C GLU A 431 32.62 7.13 -31.09
N TYR A 432 31.82 7.05 -30.00
CA TYR A 432 30.60 6.23 -30.00
C TYR A 432 29.64 6.61 -31.12
N SER A 433 29.48 7.90 -31.41
CA SER A 433 28.61 8.41 -32.48
C SER A 433 29.06 7.94 -33.85
N LYS A 434 30.37 7.91 -34.11
CA LYS A 434 30.94 7.43 -35.41
C LYS A 434 30.54 5.97 -35.70
N TYR A 435 30.48 5.13 -34.66
CA TYR A 435 30.05 3.73 -34.78
C TYR A 435 28.53 3.55 -34.59
N GLY A 436 27.76 4.62 -34.44
CA GLY A 436 26.30 4.58 -34.24
C GLY A 436 25.88 3.89 -32.94
N VAL A 437 26.69 4.01 -31.88
CA VAL A 437 26.42 3.44 -30.54
C VAL A 437 25.99 4.55 -29.60
N SER A 438 24.88 4.33 -28.88
CA SER A 438 24.40 5.26 -27.86
C SER A 438 24.70 4.74 -26.46
N PRO A 439 25.45 5.47 -25.62
CA PRO A 439 25.71 5.07 -24.22
C PRO A 439 24.46 4.99 -23.37
N MET A 440 23.44 5.80 -23.67
CA MET A 440 22.19 5.82 -22.93
C MET A 440 21.32 4.57 -23.16
N ALA A 441 21.54 3.82 -24.23
CA ALA A 441 20.76 2.60 -24.50
C ALA A 441 21.04 1.48 -23.48
N GLY A 442 22.16 1.56 -22.74
CA GLY A 442 22.52 0.61 -21.69
C GLY A 442 21.63 0.69 -20.43
N CYS A 443 21.09 1.86 -20.09
CA CYS A 443 20.24 2.05 -18.89
C CYS A 443 18.73 1.86 -19.18
N LEU A 444 18.33 1.71 -20.44
CA LEU A 444 16.92 1.59 -20.84
C LEU A 444 16.17 0.44 -20.16
N PRO A 445 16.74 -0.76 -19.92
CA PRO A 445 16.03 -1.83 -19.21
C PRO A 445 15.65 -1.44 -17.80
N MET A 446 16.51 -0.72 -17.09
CA MET A 446 16.23 -0.30 -15.72
C MET A 446 15.00 0.61 -15.67
N LEU A 447 14.90 1.56 -16.62
CA LEU A 447 13.77 2.49 -16.70
C LEU A 447 12.44 1.78 -17.01
N ILE A 448 12.48 0.70 -17.80
CA ILE A 448 11.27 -0.07 -18.16
C ILE A 448 10.93 -1.10 -17.08
N GLN A 449 11.93 -1.70 -16.48
CA GLN A 449 11.76 -2.72 -15.46
C GLN A 449 11.24 -2.14 -14.15
N MET A 450 11.62 -0.91 -13.79
CA MET A 450 11.24 -0.27 -12.53
C MET A 450 9.72 -0.13 -12.34
N PRO A 451 8.92 0.35 -13.33
CA PRO A 451 7.47 0.39 -13.20
C PRO A 451 6.83 -0.98 -12.98
N ILE A 452 7.34 -2.03 -13.66
CA ILE A 452 6.85 -3.40 -13.49
C ILE A 452 7.19 -3.91 -12.07
N TRP A 453 8.39 -3.63 -11.59
CA TRP A 453 8.85 -4.04 -10.28
C TRP A 453 8.00 -3.40 -9.17
N ILE A 454 7.72 -2.08 -9.28
CA ILE A 454 6.85 -1.36 -8.34
C ILE A 454 5.40 -1.82 -8.46
N ALA A 455 4.92 -2.12 -9.67
CA ALA A 455 3.56 -2.66 -9.85
C ALA A 455 3.40 -3.99 -9.09
N MET A 456 4.34 -4.92 -9.23
CA MET A 456 4.32 -6.20 -8.51
C MET A 456 4.53 -6.03 -7.00
N PHE A 457 5.31 -5.05 -6.56
CA PHE A 457 5.45 -4.67 -5.15
C PHE A 457 4.12 -4.30 -4.50
N ASN A 458 3.23 -3.66 -5.25
CA ASN A 458 1.90 -3.30 -4.76
C ASN A 458 0.87 -4.42 -4.98
N PHE A 459 1.05 -5.27 -5.99
CA PHE A 459 0.08 -6.31 -6.32
C PHE A 459 0.21 -7.54 -5.42
N VAL A 460 1.41 -8.13 -5.32
CA VAL A 460 1.61 -9.42 -4.63
C VAL A 460 1.17 -9.38 -3.16
N PRO A 461 1.52 -8.36 -2.34
CA PRO A 461 1.06 -8.30 -0.96
C PRO A 461 -0.44 -8.14 -0.77
N ASN A 462 -1.16 -7.67 -1.78
CA ASN A 462 -2.59 -7.42 -1.74
C ASN A 462 -3.42 -8.48 -2.49
N ALA A 463 -2.78 -9.51 -3.01
CA ALA A 463 -3.46 -10.64 -3.66
C ALA A 463 -3.92 -11.65 -2.60
N ILE A 464 -5.19 -11.58 -2.21
CA ILE A 464 -5.77 -12.47 -1.18
C ILE A 464 -5.68 -13.94 -1.55
N GLN A 465 -5.59 -14.27 -2.84
CA GLN A 465 -5.43 -15.65 -3.33
C GLN A 465 -4.12 -16.31 -2.89
N LEU A 466 -3.13 -15.52 -2.45
CA LEU A 466 -1.87 -16.04 -1.91
C LEU A 466 -1.96 -16.39 -0.42
N ARG A 467 -3.04 -15.98 0.23
CA ARG A 467 -3.24 -16.14 1.66
C ARG A 467 -3.52 -17.59 2.04
N GLY A 468 -2.69 -18.13 2.93
CA GLY A 468 -2.77 -19.53 3.34
C GLY A 468 -2.23 -20.55 2.32
N GLU A 469 -1.71 -20.08 1.18
CA GLU A 469 -1.16 -20.94 0.13
C GLU A 469 0.30 -21.29 0.41
N SER A 470 0.60 -22.58 0.45
CA SER A 470 1.95 -23.09 0.68
C SER A 470 2.71 -23.35 -0.63
N PHE A 471 4.02 -23.16 -0.61
CA PHE A 471 4.89 -23.51 -1.74
C PHE A 471 6.32 -23.84 -1.31
N LEU A 472 6.84 -25.00 -1.71
CA LEU A 472 8.16 -25.51 -1.31
C LEU A 472 8.30 -25.53 0.23
N TRP A 473 9.18 -24.71 0.79
CA TRP A 473 9.38 -24.57 2.25
C TRP A 473 8.50 -23.49 2.88
N ILE A 474 7.78 -22.70 2.07
CA ILE A 474 6.92 -21.59 2.50
C ILE A 474 5.58 -22.15 2.91
N ASN A 475 5.17 -21.92 4.15
CA ASN A 475 3.86 -22.36 4.67
C ASN A 475 2.70 -21.45 4.21
N ASP A 476 2.97 -20.16 4.05
CA ASP A 476 2.00 -19.15 3.61
C ASP A 476 2.70 -18.05 2.81
N LEU A 477 2.31 -17.91 1.54
CA LEU A 477 2.88 -16.93 0.62
C LEU A 477 2.54 -15.49 0.98
N SER A 478 1.50 -15.24 1.79
CA SER A 478 1.04 -13.90 2.16
C SER A 478 1.77 -13.30 3.36
N THR A 479 2.46 -14.11 4.15
CA THR A 479 3.22 -13.69 5.34
C THR A 479 4.71 -14.02 5.20
N TYR A 480 5.53 -13.61 6.16
CA TYR A 480 6.96 -13.95 6.16
C TYR A 480 7.21 -15.44 6.49
N ASP A 481 8.33 -15.98 6.02
CA ASP A 481 8.75 -17.38 6.20
C ASP A 481 9.97 -17.46 7.13
N PRO A 482 9.78 -17.62 8.46
CA PRO A 482 10.90 -17.57 9.37
C PRO A 482 11.71 -18.89 9.35
N ILE A 483 13.04 -18.78 9.21
CA ILE A 483 13.97 -19.86 9.54
C ILE A 483 14.20 -19.93 11.05
N ILE A 484 14.36 -18.77 11.67
CA ILE A 484 14.62 -18.60 13.09
C ILE A 484 13.69 -17.49 13.59
N GLU A 485 13.04 -17.74 14.72
CA GLU A 485 12.27 -16.75 15.46
C GLU A 485 12.86 -16.65 16.87
N TRP A 486 12.90 -15.41 17.38
CA TRP A 486 13.32 -15.13 18.75
C TRP A 486 12.32 -14.19 19.42
N ASN A 487 12.14 -14.31 20.73
CA ASN A 487 11.12 -13.58 21.48
C ASN A 487 11.45 -12.10 21.76
N THR A 488 12.56 -11.59 21.21
CA THR A 488 13.00 -10.20 21.43
C THR A 488 13.07 -9.48 20.11
N ASN A 489 12.55 -8.26 20.07
CA ASN A 489 12.64 -7.43 18.86
C ASN A 489 14.05 -6.81 18.75
N LEU A 490 14.91 -7.39 17.90
CA LEU A 490 16.23 -6.84 17.63
C LEU A 490 16.14 -5.60 16.76
N TRP A 491 16.88 -4.57 17.14
CA TRP A 491 16.95 -3.35 16.37
C TRP A 491 17.42 -3.64 14.93
N LEU A 492 16.68 -3.20 13.92
CA LEU A 492 16.83 -3.43 12.47
C LEU A 492 16.37 -4.79 11.92
N ILE A 493 16.48 -5.90 12.64
CA ILE A 493 16.19 -7.25 12.12
C ILE A 493 14.76 -7.68 12.48
N GLY A 494 14.21 -7.13 13.60
CA GLY A 494 12.92 -7.57 14.10
C GLY A 494 13.04 -8.81 15.01
N ASP A 495 12.03 -9.65 14.98
CA ASP A 495 11.89 -10.86 15.84
C ASP A 495 12.09 -12.18 15.07
N HIS A 496 12.46 -12.10 13.78
CA HIS A 496 12.65 -13.28 12.93
C HIS A 496 13.64 -13.05 11.79
N LEU A 497 14.02 -14.15 11.15
CA LEU A 497 14.87 -14.17 9.97
C LEU A 497 14.14 -14.93 8.85
N SER A 498 13.77 -14.24 7.77
CA SER A 498 13.06 -14.81 6.62
C SER A 498 14.00 -15.45 5.60
N LEU A 499 13.75 -16.72 5.24
CA LEU A 499 14.55 -17.44 4.25
C LEU A 499 14.40 -16.85 2.86
N THR A 500 13.19 -16.56 2.44
CA THR A 500 12.94 -15.98 1.12
C THR A 500 13.59 -14.60 0.98
N CYS A 501 13.64 -13.80 2.07
CA CYS A 501 14.35 -12.53 2.09
C CYS A 501 15.86 -12.73 1.90
N ILE A 502 16.46 -13.72 2.59
CA ILE A 502 17.88 -14.05 2.42
C ILE A 502 18.17 -14.46 0.97
N LEU A 503 17.34 -15.36 0.40
CA LEU A 503 17.51 -15.82 -0.98
C LEU A 503 17.37 -14.67 -1.99
N PHE A 504 16.42 -13.76 -1.77
CA PHE A 504 16.28 -12.55 -2.56
C PHE A 504 17.53 -11.67 -2.47
N CYS A 505 18.07 -11.43 -1.27
CA CYS A 505 19.28 -10.63 -1.08
C CYS A 505 20.52 -11.27 -1.73
N VAL A 506 20.69 -12.59 -1.60
CA VAL A 506 21.78 -13.33 -2.26
C VAL A 506 21.66 -13.23 -3.79
N ALA A 507 20.46 -13.44 -4.33
CA ALA A 507 20.21 -13.28 -5.77
C ALA A 507 20.47 -11.85 -6.24
N ASN A 508 20.13 -10.85 -5.44
CA ASN A 508 20.38 -9.44 -5.74
C ASN A 508 21.89 -9.13 -5.74
N ILE A 509 22.66 -9.64 -4.77
CA ILE A 509 24.12 -9.50 -4.75
C ILE A 509 24.74 -10.14 -6.00
N LEU A 510 24.34 -11.37 -6.34
CA LEU A 510 24.83 -12.06 -7.52
C LEU A 510 24.51 -11.30 -8.83
N TYR A 511 23.27 -10.85 -8.97
CA TYR A 511 22.84 -10.06 -10.12
C TYR A 511 23.57 -8.71 -10.21
N SER A 512 23.74 -8.04 -9.08
CA SER A 512 24.50 -6.78 -8.99
C SER A 512 25.97 -6.99 -9.36
N TRP A 513 26.58 -8.08 -8.88
CA TRP A 513 27.96 -8.44 -9.26
C TRP A 513 28.10 -8.69 -10.76
N MET A 514 27.18 -9.44 -11.37
CA MET A 514 27.18 -9.68 -12.83
C MET A 514 27.03 -8.36 -13.63
N THR A 515 26.12 -7.51 -13.21
CA THR A 515 25.85 -6.21 -13.85
C THR A 515 27.05 -5.27 -13.72
N MET A 516 27.67 -5.20 -12.55
CA MET A 516 28.87 -4.38 -12.33
C MET A 516 30.06 -4.87 -13.15
N ARG A 517 30.26 -6.18 -13.26
CA ARG A 517 31.32 -6.73 -14.10
C ARG A 517 31.10 -6.30 -15.56
N GLN A 518 29.86 -6.35 -16.05
CA GLN A 518 29.52 -5.88 -17.40
C GLN A 518 29.77 -4.37 -17.58
N GLN A 519 29.40 -3.55 -16.60
CA GLN A 519 29.59 -2.10 -16.65
C GLN A 519 31.09 -1.73 -16.60
N ARG A 520 31.88 -2.37 -15.77
CA ARG A 520 33.33 -2.16 -15.69
C ARG A 520 34.03 -2.48 -17.01
N ASP A 521 33.59 -3.54 -17.69
CA ASP A 521 34.18 -3.93 -18.98
C ASP A 521 33.93 -2.88 -20.09
N GLN A 522 33.03 -1.92 -19.88
CA GLN A 522 32.67 -0.86 -20.85
C GLN A 522 33.37 0.49 -20.58
N MET A 523 33.92 0.69 -19.39
CA MET A 523 34.42 1.99 -18.97
C MET A 523 35.90 2.19 -19.25
N VAL A 524 36.26 3.45 -19.53
CA VAL A 524 37.61 3.89 -19.88
C VAL A 524 38.10 4.93 -18.88
N GLY A 525 39.34 4.78 -18.39
CA GLY A 525 40.04 5.78 -17.60
C GLY A 525 39.39 6.13 -16.25
N GLN A 526 39.36 7.39 -15.90
CA GLN A 526 38.93 7.91 -14.59
C GLN A 526 37.44 7.69 -14.29
N GLN A 527 36.60 7.48 -15.32
CA GLN A 527 35.20 7.04 -15.12
C GLN A 527 35.11 5.71 -14.38
N ALA A 528 36.09 4.82 -14.59
CA ALA A 528 36.16 3.55 -13.88
C ALA A 528 36.43 3.75 -12.37
N GLU A 529 37.08 4.86 -11.96
CA GLU A 529 37.33 5.17 -10.54
C GLU A 529 36.11 5.80 -9.87
N GLN A 530 35.41 6.72 -10.53
CA GLN A 530 34.15 7.29 -10.01
C GLN A 530 33.09 6.22 -9.84
N MET A 531 33.07 5.22 -10.75
CA MET A 531 32.17 4.07 -10.64
C MET A 531 32.49 3.12 -9.49
N LYS A 532 33.71 3.12 -8.94
CA LYS A 532 34.01 2.29 -7.76
C LYS A 532 33.13 2.67 -6.55
N MET A 533 32.91 3.97 -6.33
CA MET A 533 32.01 4.43 -5.27
C MET A 533 30.55 4.00 -5.52
N MET A 534 30.07 4.13 -6.75
CA MET A 534 28.72 3.67 -7.13
C MET A 534 28.59 2.14 -7.02
N GLN A 535 29.64 1.39 -7.33
CA GLN A 535 29.69 -0.06 -7.15
C GLN A 535 29.53 -0.48 -5.68
N TRP A 536 30.16 0.25 -4.76
CA TRP A 536 29.99 0.02 -3.32
C TRP A 536 28.55 0.26 -2.85
N MET A 537 27.91 1.33 -3.34
CA MET A 537 26.49 1.58 -3.07
C MET A 537 25.61 0.46 -3.59
N MET A 538 25.91 -0.12 -4.77
CA MET A 538 25.16 -1.25 -5.32
C MET A 538 25.30 -2.54 -4.50
N PHE A 539 26.40 -2.74 -3.77
CA PHE A 539 26.55 -3.86 -2.83
C PHE A 539 25.91 -3.59 -1.47
N LEU A 540 25.87 -2.33 -1.05
CA LEU A 540 25.21 -1.96 0.21
C LEU A 540 23.68 -2.04 0.10
N MET A 541 23.12 -1.74 -1.08
CA MET A 541 21.68 -1.74 -1.31
C MET A 541 20.99 -3.09 -0.98
N PRO A 542 21.49 -4.27 -1.39
CA PRO A 542 20.90 -5.55 -0.98
C PRO A 542 20.89 -5.78 0.53
N VAL A 543 21.89 -5.27 1.25
CA VAL A 543 21.94 -5.35 2.71
C VAL A 543 20.86 -4.46 3.33
N MET A 544 20.66 -3.25 2.80
CA MET A 544 19.55 -2.39 3.22
C MET A 544 18.18 -3.03 2.90
N PHE A 545 18.06 -3.67 1.75
CA PHE A 545 16.85 -4.40 1.37
C PHE A 545 16.54 -5.55 2.31
N PHE A 546 17.55 -6.23 2.85
CA PHE A 546 17.34 -7.27 3.84
C PHE A 546 16.56 -6.74 5.05
N PHE A 547 16.99 -5.62 5.65
CA PHE A 547 16.30 -5.02 6.79
C PHE A 547 14.89 -4.51 6.46
N MET A 548 14.67 -4.10 5.22
CA MET A 548 13.37 -3.60 4.77
C MET A 548 12.40 -4.74 4.46
N PHE A 549 12.87 -5.81 3.80
CA PHE A 549 12.02 -6.87 3.27
C PHE A 549 11.89 -8.09 4.19
N ASN A 550 12.61 -8.12 5.32
CA ASN A 550 12.53 -9.24 6.26
C ASN A 550 11.11 -9.45 6.81
N ASP A 551 10.37 -8.37 7.08
CA ASP A 551 8.97 -8.41 7.54
C ASP A 551 7.94 -8.59 6.40
N TYR A 552 8.38 -8.63 5.12
CA TYR A 552 7.48 -8.72 3.98
C TYR A 552 7.06 -10.15 3.67
N SER A 553 5.96 -10.26 2.91
CA SER A 553 5.42 -11.57 2.52
C SER A 553 6.45 -12.42 1.76
N ALA A 554 6.48 -13.71 2.08
CA ALA A 554 7.33 -14.68 1.42
C ALA A 554 7.06 -14.76 -0.09
N GLY A 555 5.80 -14.60 -0.51
CA GLY A 555 5.43 -14.54 -1.93
C GLY A 555 6.07 -13.37 -2.68
N LEU A 556 6.16 -12.19 -2.06
CA LEU A 556 6.83 -11.03 -2.66
C LEU A 556 8.34 -11.25 -2.77
N ASN A 557 8.97 -11.70 -1.68
CA ASN A 557 10.40 -12.02 -1.66
C ASN A 557 10.74 -13.10 -2.66
N PHE A 558 9.90 -14.14 -2.76
CA PHE A 558 10.04 -15.23 -3.72
C PHE A 558 9.90 -14.73 -5.17
N TYR A 559 8.91 -13.87 -5.46
CA TYR A 559 8.78 -13.23 -6.77
C TYR A 559 10.05 -12.47 -7.15
N TYR A 560 10.63 -11.68 -6.25
CA TYR A 560 11.86 -10.95 -6.52
C TYR A 560 13.06 -11.86 -6.69
N PHE A 561 13.18 -12.89 -5.85
CA PHE A 561 14.22 -13.92 -5.99
C PHE A 561 14.18 -14.54 -7.39
N ILE A 562 13.04 -15.07 -7.82
CA ILE A 562 12.86 -15.70 -9.13
C ILE A 562 13.06 -14.70 -10.27
N SER A 563 12.58 -13.47 -10.12
CA SER A 563 12.76 -12.40 -11.11
C SER A 563 14.24 -12.06 -11.34
N LEU A 564 15.04 -11.99 -10.28
CA LEU A 564 16.48 -11.75 -10.37
C LEU A 564 17.22 -12.97 -10.92
N PHE A 565 16.82 -14.18 -10.51
CA PHE A 565 17.38 -15.42 -11.06
C PHE A 565 17.20 -15.51 -12.57
N PHE A 566 15.99 -15.28 -13.09
CA PHE A 566 15.76 -15.23 -14.56
C PHE A 566 16.52 -14.08 -15.24
N SER A 567 16.64 -12.92 -14.61
CA SER A 567 17.44 -11.82 -15.15
C SER A 567 18.92 -12.19 -15.27
N ALA A 568 19.47 -12.85 -14.25
CA ALA A 568 20.85 -13.35 -14.26
C ALA A 568 21.05 -14.42 -15.33
N ALA A 569 20.11 -15.36 -15.46
CA ALA A 569 20.15 -16.42 -16.47
C ALA A 569 20.08 -15.82 -17.90
N ILE A 570 19.19 -14.88 -18.17
CA ILE A 570 19.08 -14.17 -19.45
C ILE A 570 20.40 -13.44 -19.76
N MET A 571 20.96 -12.72 -18.79
CA MET A 571 22.23 -12.01 -18.97
C MET A 571 23.38 -12.98 -19.28
N TRP A 572 23.44 -14.10 -18.56
CA TRP A 572 24.44 -15.15 -18.79
C TRP A 572 24.34 -15.77 -20.19
N ILE A 573 23.10 -16.11 -20.63
CA ILE A 573 22.83 -16.63 -21.97
C ILE A 573 23.26 -15.61 -23.03
N LEU A 574 22.86 -14.34 -22.90
CA LEU A 574 23.22 -13.29 -23.84
C LEU A 574 24.73 -13.10 -23.92
N ARG A 575 25.44 -13.18 -22.78
CA ARG A 575 26.90 -13.08 -22.76
C ARG A 575 27.57 -14.26 -23.48
N LYS A 576 27.07 -15.47 -23.27
CA LYS A 576 27.62 -16.69 -23.91
C LYS A 576 27.36 -16.73 -25.43
N THR A 577 26.21 -16.20 -25.87
CA THR A 577 25.80 -16.24 -27.26
C THR A 577 26.35 -15.06 -28.09
N THR A 578 26.88 -14.01 -27.46
CA THR A 578 27.43 -12.84 -28.15
C THR A 578 28.90 -13.06 -28.48
N ASN A 579 29.23 -13.07 -29.76
CA ASN A 579 30.61 -13.13 -30.24
C ASN A 579 31.16 -11.70 -30.43
N ASP A 580 32.14 -11.32 -29.62
CA ASP A 580 32.71 -9.97 -29.56
C ASP A 580 33.46 -9.62 -30.85
N GLU A 581 34.16 -10.58 -31.50
CA GLU A 581 34.89 -10.36 -32.75
C GLU A 581 33.94 -10.07 -33.93
N LYS A 582 32.86 -10.86 -34.08
CA LYS A 582 31.83 -10.60 -35.08
C LYS A 582 31.14 -9.26 -34.86
N LEU A 583 30.89 -8.90 -33.59
CA LEU A 583 30.26 -7.63 -33.23
C LEU A 583 31.16 -6.45 -33.62
N LEU A 584 32.45 -6.54 -33.35
CA LEU A 584 33.44 -5.52 -33.76
C LEU A 584 33.49 -5.37 -35.27
N ALA A 585 33.57 -6.47 -36.03
CA ALA A 585 33.57 -6.47 -37.48
C ALA A 585 32.33 -5.76 -38.07
N ILE A 586 31.13 -6.02 -37.50
CA ILE A 586 29.89 -5.34 -37.92
C ILE A 586 29.96 -3.83 -37.64
N LEU A 587 30.54 -3.42 -36.51
CA LEU A 587 30.68 -2.01 -36.17
C LEU A 587 31.68 -1.30 -37.07
N GLU A 588 32.79 -1.97 -37.47
CA GLU A 588 33.75 -1.43 -38.41
C GLU A 588 33.19 -1.29 -39.83
N ALA A 589 32.42 -2.27 -40.29
CA ALA A 589 31.72 -2.17 -41.57
C ALA A 589 30.74 -0.97 -41.56
N LYS A 590 29.95 -0.81 -40.49
CA LYS A 590 29.07 0.36 -40.32
C LYS A 590 29.83 1.69 -40.25
N TYR A 591 30.99 1.72 -39.63
CA TYR A 591 31.82 2.91 -39.56
C TYR A 591 32.27 3.34 -40.97
N LYS A 592 32.73 2.39 -41.80
CA LYS A 592 33.10 2.64 -43.22
C LYS A 592 31.91 3.18 -44.00
N GLU A 593 30.75 2.53 -43.92
CA GLU A 593 29.51 2.97 -44.58
C GLU A 593 29.07 4.38 -44.14
N ASN A 594 29.14 4.70 -42.85
CA ASN A 594 28.77 6.02 -42.32
C ASN A 594 29.79 7.11 -42.71
N LYS A 595 31.04 6.75 -42.92
CA LYS A 595 32.08 7.68 -43.35
C LYS A 595 31.84 8.10 -44.79
N ASP A 596 31.40 7.17 -45.64
CA ASP A 596 31.09 7.40 -47.05
C ASP A 596 29.73 8.05 -47.28
N ASN A 597 28.80 7.92 -46.30
CA ASN A 597 27.45 8.47 -46.37
C ASN A 597 27.00 8.98 -44.97
N PRO A 598 27.39 10.21 -44.60
CA PRO A 598 27.06 10.73 -43.27
C PRO A 598 25.56 10.91 -43.10
N LYS A 599 24.90 9.94 -42.49
CA LYS A 599 23.49 10.03 -42.10
C LYS A 599 23.32 11.15 -41.08
N LYS A 600 22.47 12.14 -41.38
CA LYS A 600 22.04 13.14 -40.42
C LYS A 600 21.55 12.44 -39.13
N MET A 601 22.17 12.76 -38.02
CA MET A 601 21.70 12.31 -36.73
C MET A 601 20.26 12.80 -36.56
N SER A 602 19.32 11.88 -36.32
CA SER A 602 17.92 12.20 -36.13
C SER A 602 17.48 11.92 -34.67
N GLY A 603 16.58 12.74 -34.15
CA GLY A 603 15.88 12.49 -32.88
C GLY A 603 16.54 13.07 -31.63
N LEU A 604 16.35 12.39 -30.49
CA LEU A 604 16.79 12.84 -29.17
C LEU A 604 18.30 13.09 -29.07
N ALA A 605 19.11 12.28 -29.76
CA ALA A 605 20.56 12.42 -29.77
C ALA A 605 21.02 13.73 -30.43
N ALA A 606 20.37 14.15 -31.52
CA ALA A 606 20.63 15.43 -32.19
C ALA A 606 20.23 16.63 -31.29
N ARG A 607 19.11 16.52 -30.55
CA ARG A 607 18.69 17.57 -29.61
C ARG A 607 19.64 17.69 -28.43
N LEU A 608 20.10 16.57 -27.86
CA LEU A 608 21.08 16.57 -26.76
C LEU A 608 22.42 17.14 -27.22
N GLN A 609 22.88 16.82 -28.43
CA GLN A 609 24.09 17.40 -28.99
C GLN A 609 23.94 18.90 -29.22
N ALA A 610 22.82 19.37 -29.78
CA ALA A 610 22.55 20.79 -29.95
C ALA A 610 22.50 21.56 -28.62
N MET A 611 21.91 20.95 -27.56
CA MET A 611 21.92 21.55 -26.22
C MET A 611 23.34 21.60 -25.62
N GLN A 612 24.17 20.58 -25.85
CA GLN A 612 25.56 20.58 -25.39
C GLN A 612 26.41 21.60 -26.15
N GLU A 613 26.23 21.74 -27.45
CA GLU A 613 26.90 22.76 -28.26
C GLU A 613 26.51 24.18 -27.81
N GLN A 614 25.25 24.41 -27.50
CA GLN A 614 24.76 25.66 -26.97
C GLN A 614 25.33 25.98 -25.58
N GLN A 615 25.46 24.98 -24.70
CA GLN A 615 26.10 25.16 -23.38
C GLN A 615 27.60 25.49 -23.52
N MET A 616 28.31 24.84 -24.44
CA MET A 616 29.73 25.11 -24.67
C MET A 616 29.94 26.50 -25.27
N GLU A 617 29.08 26.93 -26.16
CA GLU A 617 29.15 28.28 -26.74
C GLU A 617 28.90 29.37 -25.65
N LEU A 618 27.96 29.11 -24.74
CA LEU A 618 27.73 29.97 -23.58
C LEU A 618 28.93 29.99 -22.62
N GLN A 619 29.60 28.87 -22.38
CA GLN A 619 30.82 28.82 -21.57
C GLN A 619 31.96 29.57 -22.23
N ARG A 620 32.22 29.36 -23.54
CA ARG A 620 33.22 30.12 -24.27
C ARG A 620 32.98 31.63 -24.23
N LYS A 621 31.73 32.06 -24.40
CA LYS A 621 31.36 33.47 -24.27
C LYS A 621 31.56 34.01 -22.86
N ARG A 622 31.35 33.21 -21.81
CA ARG A 622 31.65 33.58 -20.42
C ARG A 622 33.17 33.70 -20.19
N GLU A 623 33.95 32.74 -20.66
CA GLU A 623 35.40 32.78 -20.56
C GLU A 623 36.02 33.96 -21.32
N GLU A 624 35.50 34.28 -22.52
CA GLU A 624 35.91 35.48 -23.27
C GLU A 624 35.57 36.78 -22.53
N LEU A 625 34.39 36.84 -21.92
CA LEU A 625 33.96 37.98 -21.10
C LEU A 625 34.82 38.11 -19.84
N GLU A 626 35.21 37.02 -19.21
CA GLU A 626 36.12 37.03 -18.04
C GLU A 626 37.55 37.44 -18.45
N ARG A 627 38.06 36.97 -19.60
CA ARG A 627 39.36 37.45 -20.12
C ARG A 627 39.35 38.93 -20.42
N LYS A 628 38.28 39.42 -21.07
CA LYS A 628 38.12 40.88 -21.32
C LYS A 628 37.97 41.69 -20.02
N ARG A 629 37.36 41.10 -18.97
CA ARG A 629 37.24 41.76 -17.63
C ARG A 629 38.57 41.79 -16.85
N LYS A 630 39.45 40.81 -17.08
CA LYS A 630 40.77 40.71 -16.42
C LYS A 630 41.87 41.46 -17.17
N GLY A 631 41.56 42.15 -18.29
CA GLY A 631 42.52 42.94 -19.04
C GLY A 631 43.63 42.13 -19.74
N LEU A 632 43.35 40.85 -20.01
CA LEU A 632 44.21 39.91 -20.76
C LEU A 632 43.64 39.67 -22.15
#